data_99b149579634b893bf72e5863159bf7e
#
_entry.id   99b149579634b893bf72e5863159bf7e
#
_cell.length_a   1.000
_cell.length_b   1.000
_cell.length_c   1.000
_cell.angle_alpha   90.00
_cell.angle_beta   90.00
_cell.angle_gamma   90.00
#
_symmetry.space_group_name_H-M   'P 1'
#
loop_
_entity.id
_entity.type
_entity.pdbx_description
1 polymer ?
#
loop_
_entity_poly.entity_id
_entity_poly.type
_entity_poly.pdbx_seq_one_letter_code
_entity_poly.pdbx_strand_id
1 'polypeptide(L)'
;FTLQYLFTMMAGLLLGPKLGAMAVTFYMLLGLIGLPIFAEGGGLWYIFKPSFGYIIGFIMGTFVTGYIAEHMKKKNVGNYLVANFAGLFFVYAIGMIYYYIICNFVINTPIAVWPLFLYCFILAVPGDIALSILAAVLAKRIKPVLGLEAMVSHKRLKYSR
;
A
#
# COMPACT_ATOMS: atom_id res chain seq x y z
N PHE A 1 3.62 4.22 12.65
CA PHE A 1 3.62 4.24 11.17
C PHE A 1 4.98 3.81 10.62
N THR A 2 5.03 3.31 9.40
CA THR A 2 6.28 2.86 8.78
C THR A 2 6.46 3.48 7.39
N LEU A 3 7.71 3.70 6.99
CA LEU A 3 8.05 4.13 5.62
C LEU A 3 7.60 3.11 4.55
N GLN A 4 7.25 1.90 4.96
CA GLN A 4 6.71 0.85 4.10
C GLN A 4 5.47 1.33 3.32
N TYR A 5 4.56 2.05 3.98
CA TYR A 5 3.41 2.66 3.33
C TYR A 5 3.82 3.64 2.21
N LEU A 6 4.81 4.50 2.48
CA LEU A 6 5.33 5.43 1.47
C LEU A 6 5.78 4.70 0.20
N PHE A 7 6.61 3.67 0.37
CA PHE A 7 7.16 2.93 -0.77
C PHE A 7 6.09 2.13 -1.52
N THR A 8 5.12 1.55 -0.83
CA THR A 8 4.04 0.81 -1.47
C THR A 8 3.12 1.73 -2.29
N MET A 9 2.79 2.90 -1.77
CA MET A 9 2.00 3.89 -2.52
C MET A 9 2.77 4.44 -3.72
N MET A 10 4.05 4.72 -3.54
CA MET A 10 4.91 5.12 -4.67
C MET A 10 5.00 4.04 -5.74
N ALA A 11 5.09 2.77 -5.36
CA ALA A 11 5.06 1.67 -6.32
C ALA A 11 3.77 1.67 -7.15
N GLY A 12 2.61 1.89 -6.51
CA GLY A 12 1.33 2.03 -7.22
C GLY A 12 1.31 3.23 -8.17
N LEU A 13 1.75 4.39 -7.71
CA LEU A 13 1.77 5.62 -8.50
C LEU A 13 2.75 5.57 -9.68
N LEU A 14 3.93 4.98 -9.50
CA LEU A 14 5.01 4.96 -10.50
C LEU A 14 4.88 3.79 -11.46
N LEU A 15 4.61 2.59 -10.97
CA LEU A 15 4.58 1.35 -11.75
C LEU A 15 3.17 0.99 -12.25
N GLY A 16 2.15 1.63 -11.72
CA GLY A 16 0.76 1.30 -12.00
C GLY A 16 0.23 0.12 -11.18
N PRO A 17 -1.06 -0.27 -11.40
CA PRO A 17 -1.74 -1.22 -10.53
C PRO A 17 -1.10 -2.61 -10.55
N LYS A 18 -0.84 -3.16 -11.73
CA LYS A 18 -0.35 -4.53 -11.87
C LYS A 18 1.09 -4.69 -11.39
N LEU A 19 1.99 -3.88 -11.94
CA LEU A 19 3.42 -3.98 -11.59
C LEU A 19 3.69 -3.55 -10.15
N GLY A 20 2.99 -2.52 -9.67
CA GLY A 20 3.10 -2.09 -8.28
C GLY A 20 2.64 -3.18 -7.31
N ALA A 21 1.46 -3.78 -7.54
CA ALA A 21 0.97 -4.88 -6.72
C ALA A 21 1.86 -6.12 -6.79
N MET A 22 2.41 -6.45 -7.97
CA MET A 22 3.36 -7.54 -8.14
C MET A 22 4.66 -7.30 -7.36
N ALA A 23 5.19 -6.07 -7.38
CA ALA A 23 6.37 -5.71 -6.61
C ALA A 23 6.16 -5.87 -5.09
N VAL A 24 5.01 -5.43 -4.58
CA VAL A 24 4.67 -5.60 -3.16
C VAL A 24 4.42 -7.06 -2.81
N THR A 25 3.79 -7.82 -3.70
CA THR A 25 3.61 -9.28 -3.51
C THR A 25 4.95 -10.00 -3.45
N PHE A 26 5.88 -9.64 -4.33
CA PHE A 26 7.23 -10.21 -4.33
C PHE A 26 7.99 -9.87 -3.05
N TYR A 27 7.87 -8.63 -2.57
CA TYR A 27 8.39 -8.22 -1.27
C TYR A 27 7.83 -9.08 -0.13
N MET A 28 6.52 -9.32 -0.10
CA MET A 28 5.88 -10.18 0.88
C MET A 28 6.42 -11.61 0.83
N LEU A 29 6.56 -12.19 -0.37
CA LEU A 29 7.09 -13.55 -0.55
C LEU A 29 8.54 -13.66 -0.07
N LEU A 30 9.39 -12.70 -0.37
CA LEU A 30 10.77 -12.67 0.13
C LEU A 30 10.84 -12.63 1.65
N GLY A 31 9.98 -11.85 2.29
CA GLY A 31 9.87 -11.80 3.74
C GLY A 31 9.40 -13.12 4.35
N LEU A 32 8.45 -13.81 3.72
CA LEU A 32 7.96 -15.11 4.18
C LEU A 32 8.99 -16.25 4.02
N ILE A 33 9.85 -16.19 3.01
CA ILE A 33 10.95 -17.15 2.84
C ILE A 33 11.98 -17.05 3.97
N GLY A 34 11.99 -15.94 4.70
CA GLY A 34 12.84 -15.77 5.88
C GLY A 34 13.78 -14.58 5.82
N LEU A 35 13.74 -13.77 4.76
CA LEU A 35 14.50 -12.52 4.74
C LEU A 35 13.94 -11.55 5.79
N PRO A 36 14.79 -10.93 6.63
CA PRO A 36 14.34 -10.06 7.71
C PRO A 36 13.99 -8.65 7.18
N ILE A 37 13.04 -8.58 6.27
CA ILE A 37 12.63 -7.33 5.58
C ILE A 37 11.31 -6.75 6.06
N PHE A 38 10.56 -7.47 6.90
CA PHE A 38 9.40 -6.92 7.59
C PHE A 38 9.83 -6.14 8.83
N ALA A 39 8.95 -5.34 9.38
CA ALA A 39 9.23 -4.47 10.52
C ALA A 39 9.78 -5.23 11.76
N GLU A 40 9.40 -6.48 11.92
CA GLU A 40 9.79 -7.33 13.05
C GLU A 40 10.50 -8.62 12.63
N GLY A 41 11.17 -8.62 11.48
CA GLY A 41 11.92 -9.77 10.96
C GLY A 41 11.33 -10.38 9.70
N GLY A 42 11.26 -11.70 9.62
CA GLY A 42 10.73 -12.45 8.47
C GLY A 42 10.45 -13.90 8.83
N GLY A 43 10.02 -14.67 7.84
CA GLY A 43 9.70 -16.09 7.96
C GLY A 43 8.21 -16.40 7.96
N LEU A 44 7.88 -17.67 7.77
CA LEU A 44 6.48 -18.13 7.68
C LEU A 44 5.65 -17.83 8.94
N TRP A 45 6.29 -17.79 10.11
CA TRP A 45 5.64 -17.45 11.37
C TRP A 45 5.05 -16.03 11.41
N TYR A 46 5.51 -15.17 10.51
CA TYR A 46 5.00 -13.80 10.43
C TYR A 46 3.52 -13.74 10.03
N ILE A 47 2.99 -14.78 9.39
CA ILE A 47 1.56 -14.90 9.08
C ILE A 47 0.69 -14.85 10.34
N PHE A 48 1.17 -15.39 11.45
CA PHE A 48 0.44 -15.37 12.73
C PHE A 48 0.55 -14.03 13.48
N LYS A 49 1.34 -13.09 12.98
CA LYS A 49 1.40 -11.75 13.55
C LYS A 49 0.20 -10.92 13.09
N PRO A 50 -0.46 -10.18 14.00
CA PRO A 50 -1.59 -9.32 13.64
C PRO A 50 -1.23 -8.28 12.57
N SER A 51 0.00 -7.79 12.58
CA SER A 51 0.51 -6.81 11.60
C SER A 51 0.64 -7.33 10.17
N PHE A 52 0.65 -8.65 9.96
CA PHE A 52 0.76 -9.23 8.62
C PHE A 52 -0.41 -8.84 7.70
N GLY A 53 -1.59 -8.60 8.28
CA GLY A 53 -2.75 -8.11 7.53
C GLY A 53 -2.51 -6.80 6.79
N TYR A 54 -1.67 -5.92 7.33
CA TYR A 54 -1.28 -4.68 6.67
C TYR A 54 -0.41 -4.93 5.44
N ILE A 55 0.42 -5.95 5.44
CA ILE A 55 1.23 -6.34 4.28
C ILE A 55 0.32 -6.81 3.14
N ILE A 56 -0.70 -7.62 3.45
CA ILE A 56 -1.74 -8.00 2.49
C ILE A 56 -2.50 -6.75 2.03
N GLY A 57 -2.86 -5.88 2.95
CA GLY A 57 -3.50 -4.61 2.67
C GLY A 57 -2.69 -3.72 1.73
N PHE A 58 -1.36 -3.71 1.84
CA PHE A 58 -0.49 -2.96 0.94
C PHE A 58 -0.56 -3.45 -0.51
N ILE A 59 -0.73 -4.74 -0.75
CA ILE A 59 -0.90 -5.28 -2.11
C ILE A 59 -2.16 -4.68 -2.74
N MET A 60 -3.29 -4.75 -2.04
CA MET A 60 -4.56 -4.19 -2.51
C MET A 60 -4.53 -2.67 -2.60
N GLY A 61 -3.98 -2.01 -1.58
CA GLY A 61 -3.82 -0.56 -1.55
C GLY A 61 -2.97 -0.04 -2.70
N THR A 62 -1.86 -0.71 -2.99
CA THR A 62 -0.98 -0.38 -4.13
C THR A 62 -1.70 -0.55 -5.46
N PHE A 63 -2.45 -1.63 -5.61
CA PHE A 63 -3.26 -1.87 -6.81
C PHE A 63 -4.31 -0.77 -7.01
N VAL A 64 -5.09 -0.45 -5.98
CA VAL A 64 -6.14 0.57 -6.03
C VAL A 64 -5.54 1.96 -6.31
N THR A 65 -4.47 2.32 -5.63
CA THR A 65 -3.75 3.59 -5.85
C THR A 65 -3.28 3.71 -7.30
N GLY A 66 -2.63 2.68 -7.82
CA GLY A 66 -2.15 2.65 -9.19
C GLY A 66 -3.29 2.70 -10.21
N TYR A 67 -4.36 1.96 -9.97
CA TYR A 67 -5.54 1.92 -10.84
C TYR A 67 -6.22 3.30 -10.94
N ILE A 68 -6.48 3.94 -9.81
CA ILE A 68 -7.09 5.26 -9.78
C ILE A 68 -6.17 6.29 -10.44
N ALA A 69 -4.88 6.28 -10.11
CA ALA A 69 -3.91 7.21 -10.68
C ALA A 69 -3.78 7.09 -12.21
N GLU A 70 -3.86 5.87 -12.75
CA GLU A 70 -3.84 5.66 -14.21
C GLU A 70 -5.08 6.21 -14.92
N HIS A 71 -6.25 6.08 -14.31
CA HIS A 71 -7.53 6.47 -14.91
C HIS A 71 -7.86 7.95 -14.74
N MET A 72 -7.12 8.67 -13.90
CA MET A 72 -7.31 10.11 -13.74
C MET A 72 -6.78 10.88 -14.95
N LYS A 73 -7.61 11.81 -15.46
CA LYS A 73 -7.26 12.64 -16.62
C LYS A 73 -6.12 13.61 -16.35
N LYS A 74 -6.09 14.20 -15.15
CA LYS A 74 -5.05 15.15 -14.75
C LYS A 74 -4.07 14.48 -13.79
N LYS A 75 -2.77 14.56 -14.11
CA LYS A 75 -1.68 14.03 -13.30
C LYS A 75 -1.12 15.12 -12.38
N ASN A 76 -1.88 15.49 -11.37
CA ASN A 76 -1.50 16.48 -10.37
C ASN A 76 -1.42 15.87 -8.97
N VAL A 77 -0.82 16.60 -8.02
CA VAL A 77 -0.67 16.14 -6.64
C VAL A 77 -2.01 15.85 -5.98
N GLY A 78 -3.04 16.65 -6.22
CA GLY A 78 -4.38 16.44 -5.67
C GLY A 78 -5.00 15.11 -6.09
N ASN A 79 -4.88 14.75 -7.36
CA ASN A 79 -5.39 13.48 -7.86
C ASN A 79 -4.59 12.28 -7.34
N TYR A 80 -3.28 12.42 -7.19
CA TYR A 80 -2.46 11.38 -6.56
C TYR A 80 -2.79 11.21 -5.07
N LEU A 81 -3.12 12.30 -4.37
CA LEU A 81 -3.62 12.22 -2.99
C LEU A 81 -4.93 11.43 -2.88
N VAL A 82 -5.89 11.70 -3.77
CA VAL A 82 -7.15 10.93 -3.81
C VAL A 82 -6.87 9.45 -4.05
N ALA A 83 -5.97 9.12 -4.97
CA ALA A 83 -5.57 7.74 -5.23
C ALA A 83 -4.92 7.09 -3.99
N ASN A 84 -4.03 7.81 -3.30
CA ASN A 84 -3.38 7.32 -2.07
C ASN A 84 -4.39 7.11 -0.94
N PHE A 85 -5.34 8.02 -0.73
CA PHE A 85 -6.36 7.86 0.31
C PHE A 85 -7.29 6.68 0.03
N ALA A 86 -7.66 6.46 -1.23
CA ALA A 86 -8.41 5.27 -1.60
C ALA A 86 -7.61 3.99 -1.32
N GLY A 87 -6.33 3.96 -1.66
CA GLY A 87 -5.44 2.85 -1.33
C GLY A 87 -5.30 2.65 0.18
N LEU A 88 -5.14 3.73 0.94
CA LEU A 88 -5.03 3.71 2.40
C LEU A 88 -6.28 3.11 3.06
N PHE A 89 -7.46 3.41 2.55
CA PHE A 89 -8.70 2.82 3.03
C PHE A 89 -8.66 1.29 2.97
N PHE A 90 -8.21 0.73 1.85
CA PHE A 90 -8.07 -0.74 1.72
C PHE A 90 -6.99 -1.32 2.63
N VAL A 91 -5.87 -0.62 2.81
CA VAL A 91 -4.82 -1.03 3.74
C VAL A 91 -5.37 -1.16 5.16
N TYR A 92 -6.09 -0.15 5.63
CA TYR A 92 -6.69 -0.19 6.97
C TYR A 92 -7.81 -1.20 7.09
N ALA A 93 -8.71 -1.28 6.11
CA ALA A 93 -9.81 -2.23 6.14
C ALA A 93 -9.29 -3.68 6.27
N ILE A 94 -8.37 -4.07 5.39
CA ILE A 94 -7.80 -5.43 5.41
C ILE A 94 -6.93 -5.64 6.66
N GLY A 95 -6.08 -4.66 6.99
CA GLY A 95 -5.18 -4.75 8.13
C GLY A 95 -5.91 -4.90 9.47
N MET A 96 -6.94 -4.09 9.71
CA MET A 96 -7.71 -4.15 10.95
C MET A 96 -8.56 -5.41 11.05
N ILE A 97 -9.19 -5.86 9.95
CA ILE A 97 -9.95 -7.12 9.94
C ILE A 97 -9.03 -8.29 10.27
N TYR A 98 -7.87 -8.37 9.63
CA TYR A 98 -6.89 -9.41 9.90
C TYR A 98 -6.38 -9.36 11.33
N TYR A 99 -6.03 -8.17 11.80
CA TYR A 99 -5.58 -7.94 13.18
C TYR A 99 -6.60 -8.46 14.20
N TYR A 100 -7.87 -8.11 13.99
CA TYR A 100 -8.96 -8.56 14.84
C TYR A 100 -9.08 -10.09 14.86
N ILE A 101 -9.04 -10.72 13.70
CA ILE A 101 -9.17 -12.18 13.58
C ILE A 101 -7.99 -12.88 14.27
N ILE A 102 -6.77 -12.45 14.02
CA ILE A 102 -5.58 -13.06 14.61
C ILE A 102 -5.57 -12.91 16.13
N CYS A 103 -5.86 -11.73 16.66
CA CYS A 103 -5.87 -11.50 18.10
C CYS A 103 -6.94 -12.30 18.83
N ASN A 104 -8.15 -12.37 18.27
CA ASN A 104 -9.28 -12.99 18.97
C ASN A 104 -9.38 -14.49 18.77
N PHE A 105 -8.92 -15.04 17.65
CA PHE A 105 -9.15 -16.44 17.29
C PHE A 105 -7.88 -17.29 17.18
N VAL A 106 -6.71 -16.68 17.01
CA VAL A 106 -5.45 -17.42 16.78
C VAL A 106 -4.52 -17.35 17.97
N ILE A 107 -4.18 -16.14 18.43
CA ILE A 107 -3.19 -15.95 19.51
C ILE A 107 -3.83 -15.79 20.90
N ASN A 108 -5.15 -15.85 20.99
CA ASN A 108 -5.90 -15.75 22.24
C ASN A 108 -5.54 -14.52 23.12
N THR A 109 -5.26 -13.40 22.46
CA THR A 109 -5.10 -12.10 23.10
C THR A 109 -6.25 -11.19 22.66
N PRO A 110 -7.46 -11.36 23.24
CA PRO A 110 -8.66 -10.72 22.73
C PRO A 110 -8.54 -9.19 22.80
N ILE A 111 -8.91 -8.56 21.70
CA ILE A 111 -8.97 -7.10 21.58
C ILE A 111 -10.39 -6.69 21.19
N ALA A 112 -10.92 -5.68 21.87
CA ALA A 112 -12.20 -5.10 21.51
C ALA A 112 -12.05 -4.20 20.27
N VAL A 113 -13.15 -4.00 19.54
CA VAL A 113 -13.16 -3.19 18.30
C VAL A 113 -12.71 -1.75 18.54
N TRP A 114 -13.07 -1.17 19.68
CA TRP A 114 -12.73 0.23 19.99
C TRP A 114 -11.23 0.46 20.21
N PRO A 115 -10.54 -0.30 21.09
CA PRO A 115 -9.07 -0.20 21.21
C PRO A 115 -8.35 -0.47 19.88
N LEU A 116 -8.83 -1.45 19.11
CA LEU A 116 -8.29 -1.75 17.79
C LEU A 116 -8.35 -0.52 16.88
N PHE A 117 -9.52 0.11 16.78
CA PHE A 117 -9.72 1.31 15.97
C PHE A 117 -8.86 2.48 16.45
N LEU A 118 -8.78 2.67 17.75
CA LEU A 118 -7.98 3.74 18.33
C LEU A 118 -6.48 3.58 18.00
N TYR A 119 -5.92 2.42 18.26
CA TYR A 119 -4.48 2.17 18.07
C TYR A 119 -4.09 2.00 16.61
N CYS A 120 -4.87 1.24 15.86
CA CYS A 120 -4.52 0.89 14.49
C CYS A 120 -4.94 1.94 13.45
N PHE A 121 -5.86 2.82 13.79
CA PHE A 121 -6.36 3.84 12.88
C PHE A 121 -6.07 5.26 13.38
N ILE A 122 -6.64 5.68 14.49
CA ILE A 122 -6.57 7.08 14.94
C ILE A 122 -5.13 7.55 15.16
N LEU A 123 -4.29 6.72 15.75
CA LEU A 123 -2.88 7.08 16.01
C LEU A 123 -1.98 6.99 14.78
N ALA A 124 -2.33 6.14 13.82
CA ALA A 124 -1.52 5.94 12.61
C ALA A 124 -1.85 6.94 11.49
N VAL A 125 -3.11 7.33 11.34
CA VAL A 125 -3.60 8.18 10.25
C VAL A 125 -2.83 9.50 10.09
N PRO A 126 -2.50 10.27 11.13
CA PRO A 126 -1.75 11.52 10.94
C PRO A 126 -0.41 11.33 10.24
N GLY A 127 0.33 10.27 10.61
CA GLY A 127 1.59 9.91 9.95
C GLY A 127 1.38 9.49 8.49
N ASP A 128 0.36 8.70 8.23
CA ASP A 128 0.06 8.20 6.88
C ASP A 128 -0.48 9.29 5.95
N ILE A 129 -1.18 10.29 6.48
CA ILE A 129 -1.54 11.49 5.72
C ILE A 129 -0.29 12.23 5.25
N ALA A 130 0.67 12.46 6.15
CA ALA A 130 1.94 13.10 5.81
C ALA A 130 2.71 12.30 4.74
N LEU A 131 2.77 10.97 4.89
CA LEU A 131 3.40 10.09 3.91
C LEU A 131 2.65 10.06 2.58
N SER A 132 1.32 10.16 2.58
CA SER A 132 0.50 10.26 1.36
C SER A 132 0.81 11.53 0.57
N ILE A 133 0.98 12.66 1.26
CA ILE A 133 1.37 13.93 0.65
C ILE A 133 2.77 13.81 0.06
N LEU A 134 3.71 13.27 0.82
CA LEU A 134 5.08 13.05 0.36
C LEU A 134 5.13 12.13 -0.88
N ALA A 135 4.42 11.02 -0.85
CA ALA A 135 4.34 10.09 -1.98
C ALA A 135 3.77 10.75 -3.24
N ALA A 136 2.70 11.56 -3.09
CA ALA A 136 2.08 12.27 -4.21
C ALA A 136 3.02 13.32 -4.83
N VAL A 137 3.74 14.08 -4.00
CA VAL A 137 4.70 15.09 -4.46
C VAL A 137 5.90 14.43 -5.15
N LEU A 138 6.46 13.38 -4.54
CA LEU A 138 7.58 12.64 -5.10
C LEU A 138 7.19 11.97 -6.43
N ALA A 139 6.05 11.32 -6.49
CA ALA A 139 5.57 10.67 -7.71
C ALA A 139 5.40 11.68 -8.85
N LYS A 140 4.84 12.86 -8.58
CA LYS A 140 4.71 13.91 -9.58
C LYS A 140 6.06 14.39 -10.11
N ARG A 141 7.08 14.45 -9.25
CA ARG A 141 8.44 14.87 -9.65
C ARG A 141 9.22 13.78 -10.35
N ILE A 142 9.10 12.54 -9.90
CA ILE A 142 9.90 11.41 -10.39
C ILE A 142 9.35 10.87 -11.72
N LYS A 143 8.04 10.83 -11.90
CA LYS A 143 7.38 10.23 -13.07
C LYS A 143 7.87 10.77 -14.41
N PRO A 144 7.97 12.10 -14.63
CA PRO A 144 8.51 12.66 -15.84
C PRO A 144 9.99 12.32 -16.07
N VAL A 145 10.80 12.31 -15.01
CA VAL A 145 12.26 12.02 -15.06
C VAL A 145 12.51 10.58 -15.50
N LEU A 146 11.70 9.63 -15.09
CA LEU A 146 11.82 8.22 -15.46
C LEU A 146 11.22 7.89 -16.84
N GLY A 147 10.61 8.86 -17.53
CA GLY A 147 9.95 8.65 -18.82
C GLY A 147 8.76 7.69 -18.79
N LEU A 148 8.25 7.39 -17.60
CA LEU A 148 7.13 6.45 -17.41
C LEU A 148 5.84 6.92 -18.08
N GLU A 149 5.66 8.22 -18.25
CA GLU A 149 4.50 8.79 -18.98
C GLU A 149 4.54 8.46 -20.46
N ALA A 150 5.73 8.44 -21.06
CA ALA A 150 5.91 8.06 -22.46
C ALA A 150 5.62 6.58 -22.70
N MET A 151 5.99 5.70 -21.76
CA MET A 151 5.69 4.26 -21.82
C MET A 151 4.19 3.96 -21.74
N VAL A 152 3.46 4.67 -20.89
CA VAL A 152 1.99 4.51 -20.73
C VAL A 152 1.27 5.05 -21.97
N SER A 153 1.72 6.17 -22.53
CA SER A 153 1.16 6.75 -23.76
C SER A 153 1.35 5.81 -24.97
N HIS A 154 2.52 5.20 -25.12
CA HIS A 154 2.80 4.23 -26.18
C HIS A 154 1.92 2.97 -26.06
N LYS A 155 1.64 2.50 -24.85
CA LYS A 155 0.75 1.37 -24.63
C LYS A 155 -0.70 1.68 -25.04
N ARG A 156 -1.20 2.87 -24.73
CA ARG A 156 -2.56 3.27 -25.12
C ARG A 156 -2.76 3.32 -26.64
N LEU A 157 -1.79 3.84 -27.37
CA LEU A 157 -1.84 3.90 -28.83
C LEU A 157 -1.80 2.52 -29.50
N LYS A 158 -1.19 1.54 -28.85
CA LYS A 158 -1.10 0.16 -29.38
C LYS A 158 -2.38 -0.67 -29.17
N TYR A 159 -3.22 -0.29 -28.21
CA TYR A 159 -4.51 -0.96 -27.94
C TYR A 159 -5.72 -0.23 -28.54
N SER A 160 -5.52 0.92 -29.17
CA SER A 160 -6.57 1.72 -29.84
C SER A 160 -6.59 1.53 -31.36
N ARG A 161 -5.80 0.59 -31.87
CA ARG A 161 -5.84 0.08 -33.24
C ARG A 161 -6.24 -1.39 -33.19
#